data_357ed13945a1c51df2634b63fd2a277d
#
_entry.id   357ed13945a1c51df2634b63fd2a277d
#
_cell.length_a   1.000
_cell.length_b   1.000
_cell.length_c   1.000
_cell.angle_alpha   90.00
_cell.angle_beta   90.00
_cell.angle_gamma   90.00
#
_symmetry.space_group_name_H-M   'P 1'
#
loop_
_entity.id
_entity.type
_entity.pdbx_description
1 polymer ?
#
loop_
_entity_poly.entity_id
_entity_poly.type
_entity_poly.pdbx_seq_one_letter_code
_entity_poly.pdbx_strand_id
1 'polypeptide(L)'
;MNNSNSEYAKALFVLSLEQDRLDQYASCLTEIKSVLTQEYIEYLFSPAEPLSKRLSAIDEAFGSAPEHIVSFLKLVCENGRAKELPLLIEDFFAFKKIHQNSITAMVTSAIDLSTSQKERLEKKLTALYKKTITAVYTVDSALIGGMKIEIDGKTLDSSILKKLSLIKGAMNG
;
A
#
# COMPACT_ATOMS: atom_id res chain seq x y z
N MET A 1 -14.01 12.17 5.34
CA MET A 1 -12.63 11.77 5.62
C MET A 1 -11.73 12.93 5.25
N ASN A 2 -11.01 13.53 6.20
CA ASN A 2 -10.13 14.67 5.92
C ASN A 2 -8.92 14.19 5.12
N ASN A 3 -8.79 14.64 3.88
CA ASN A 3 -7.76 14.22 2.92
C ASN A 3 -6.31 14.42 3.43
N SER A 4 -6.07 15.36 4.33
CA SER A 4 -4.71 15.67 4.80
C SER A 4 -4.17 14.70 5.86
N ASN A 5 -5.02 13.95 6.56
CA ASN A 5 -4.58 12.98 7.57
C ASN A 5 -3.98 11.73 6.90
N SER A 6 -4.62 11.26 5.86
CA SER A 6 -4.21 10.07 5.10
C SER A 6 -2.84 10.25 4.39
N GLU A 7 -2.40 11.49 4.13
CA GLU A 7 -1.14 11.75 3.41
C GLU A 7 0.10 11.39 4.24
N TYR A 8 0.11 11.67 5.55
CA TYR A 8 1.22 11.29 6.43
C TYR A 8 1.38 9.77 6.54
N ALA A 9 0.27 9.08 6.77
CA ALA A 9 0.25 7.63 6.84
C ALA A 9 0.63 6.98 5.51
N LYS A 10 0.15 7.56 4.39
CA LYS A 10 0.49 7.11 3.04
C LYS A 10 1.99 7.31 2.73
N ALA A 11 2.56 8.46 3.11
CA ALA A 11 3.99 8.71 2.92
C ALA A 11 4.85 7.68 3.68
N LEU A 12 4.51 7.42 4.95
CA LEU A 12 5.20 6.41 5.76
C LEU A 12 5.05 5.00 5.15
N PHE A 13 3.87 4.68 4.64
CA PHE A 13 3.60 3.41 3.98
C PHE A 13 4.45 3.26 2.71
N VAL A 14 4.51 4.29 1.84
CA VAL A 14 5.33 4.27 0.63
C VAL A 14 6.81 4.09 0.97
N LEU A 15 7.34 4.83 1.95
CA LEU A 15 8.71 4.67 2.43
C LEU A 15 9.01 3.25 2.92
N SER A 16 8.05 2.62 3.61
CA SER A 16 8.20 1.23 4.07
C SER A 16 8.30 0.22 2.92
N LEU A 17 7.61 0.49 1.81
CA LEU A 17 7.69 -0.32 0.58
C LEU A 17 9.01 -0.10 -0.15
N GLU A 18 9.43 1.16 -0.33
CA GLU A 18 10.70 1.50 -1.00
C GLU A 18 11.92 0.89 -0.31
N GLN A 19 11.84 0.71 1.02
CA GLN A 19 12.90 0.08 1.80
C GLN A 19 12.76 -1.43 1.96
N ASP A 20 11.69 -2.03 1.42
CA ASP A 20 11.35 -3.46 1.61
C ASP A 20 11.26 -3.84 3.11
N ARG A 21 10.70 -2.95 3.94
CA ARG A 21 10.62 -3.10 5.41
C ARG A 21 9.18 -2.96 5.95
N LEU A 22 8.19 -3.25 5.11
CA LEU A 22 6.78 -3.07 5.47
C LEU A 22 6.39 -3.80 6.76
N ASP A 23 6.85 -5.03 6.94
CA ASP A 23 6.52 -5.81 8.14
C ASP A 23 7.26 -5.30 9.38
N GLN A 24 8.50 -4.84 9.24
CA GLN A 24 9.24 -4.21 10.33
C GLN A 24 8.55 -2.93 10.80
N TYR A 25 8.11 -2.08 9.89
CA TYR A 25 7.36 -0.85 10.22
C TYR A 25 6.03 -1.18 10.89
N ALA A 26 5.31 -2.19 10.39
CA ALA A 26 4.06 -2.62 10.99
C ALA A 26 4.22 -3.14 12.42
N SER A 27 5.25 -3.96 12.71
CA SER A 27 5.56 -4.43 14.06
C SER A 27 5.88 -3.26 14.98
N CYS A 28 6.76 -2.37 14.56
CA CYS A 28 7.14 -1.20 15.33
C CYS A 28 5.94 -0.27 15.61
N LEU A 29 5.10 0.01 14.62
CA LEU A 29 3.89 0.82 14.81
C LEU A 29 2.86 0.14 15.74
N THR A 30 2.82 -1.19 15.78
CA THR A 30 1.98 -1.92 16.74
C THR A 30 2.48 -1.71 18.17
N GLU A 31 3.80 -1.81 18.39
CA GLU A 31 4.42 -1.54 19.69
C GLU A 31 4.20 -0.09 20.12
N ILE A 32 4.46 0.87 19.22
CA ILE A 32 4.22 2.30 19.48
C ILE A 32 2.76 2.54 19.85
N LYS A 33 1.81 1.96 19.12
CA LYS A 33 0.36 2.11 19.42
C LYS A 33 0.01 1.61 20.83
N SER A 34 0.67 0.56 21.32
CA SER A 34 0.44 0.03 22.67
C SER A 34 0.96 0.94 23.78
N VAL A 35 1.97 1.76 23.50
CA VAL A 35 2.61 2.70 24.45
C VAL A 35 1.99 4.09 24.36
N LEU A 36 1.34 4.46 23.27
CA LEU A 36 0.65 5.74 23.08
C LEU A 36 -0.59 5.84 23.98
N THR A 37 -0.36 6.10 25.28
CA THR A 37 -1.46 6.38 26.21
C THR A 37 -2.10 7.73 25.93
N GLN A 38 -3.33 7.94 26.39
CA GLN A 38 -4.01 9.22 26.29
C GLN A 38 -3.19 10.35 26.93
N GLU A 39 -2.58 10.09 28.09
CA GLU A 39 -1.74 11.07 28.81
C GLU A 39 -0.51 11.46 27.99
N TYR A 40 0.14 10.49 27.34
CA TYR A 40 1.31 10.75 26.49
C TYR A 40 0.94 11.56 25.24
N ILE A 41 -0.19 11.27 24.63
CA ILE A 41 -0.72 12.05 23.49
C ILE A 41 -1.04 13.49 23.91
N GLU A 42 -1.65 13.68 25.08
CA GLU A 42 -1.94 15.00 25.62
C GLU A 42 -0.67 15.79 25.92
N TYR A 43 0.36 15.15 26.49
CA TYR A 43 1.66 15.74 26.67
C TYR A 43 2.28 16.21 25.34
N LEU A 44 2.27 15.36 24.31
CA LEU A 44 2.81 15.69 22.99
C LEU A 44 2.02 16.81 22.30
N PHE A 45 0.77 17.00 22.63
CA PHE A 45 -0.10 18.07 22.10
C PHE A 45 -0.05 19.36 22.92
N SER A 46 0.40 19.29 24.18
CA SER A 46 0.31 20.39 25.14
C SER A 46 1.08 21.63 24.67
N PRO A 47 0.42 22.79 24.54
CA PRO A 47 1.10 24.03 24.24
C PRO A 47 1.88 24.59 25.44
N ALA A 48 1.66 24.07 26.65
CA ALA A 48 2.39 24.46 27.87
C ALA A 48 3.82 23.93 27.89
N GLU A 49 4.10 22.82 27.17
CA GLU A 49 5.43 22.26 27.08
C GLU A 49 6.17 22.76 25.84
N PRO A 50 7.44 23.18 25.95
CA PRO A 50 8.26 23.56 24.81
C PRO A 50 8.33 22.41 23.76
N LEU A 51 8.30 22.77 22.48
CA LEU A 51 8.38 21.79 21.39
C LEU A 51 9.61 20.89 21.53
N SER A 52 10.77 21.45 21.88
CA SER A 52 12.00 20.71 22.07
C SER A 52 11.86 19.56 23.08
N LYS A 53 11.17 19.80 24.22
CA LYS A 53 10.94 18.75 25.23
C LYS A 53 10.01 17.65 24.71
N ARG A 54 8.96 18.03 23.96
CA ARG A 54 8.04 17.08 23.37
C ARG A 54 8.75 16.18 22.35
N LEU A 55 9.64 16.75 21.52
CA LEU A 55 10.45 16.00 20.57
C LEU A 55 11.48 15.11 21.26
N SER A 56 12.15 15.59 22.31
CA SER A 56 13.06 14.77 23.11
C SER A 56 12.35 13.58 23.76
N ALA A 57 11.12 13.75 24.23
CA ALA A 57 10.33 12.64 24.76
C ALA A 57 10.03 11.56 23.71
N ILE A 58 9.85 11.94 22.45
CA ILE A 58 9.71 10.99 21.33
C ILE A 58 11.03 10.24 21.11
N ASP A 59 12.19 10.92 21.17
CA ASP A 59 13.50 10.28 21.03
C ASP A 59 13.78 9.30 22.17
N GLU A 60 13.44 9.68 23.40
CA GLU A 60 13.63 8.82 24.57
C GLU A 60 12.75 7.57 24.53
N ALA A 61 11.47 7.74 24.11
CA ALA A 61 10.52 6.64 24.09
C ALA A 61 10.70 5.72 22.87
N PHE A 62 11.05 6.27 21.72
CA PHE A 62 11.01 5.57 20.44
C PHE A 62 12.30 5.66 19.62
N GLY A 63 13.42 6.13 20.21
CA GLY A 63 14.69 6.30 19.49
C GLY A 63 15.31 5.01 18.97
N SER A 64 14.88 3.83 19.46
CA SER A 64 15.28 2.52 18.92
C SER A 64 14.49 2.11 17.67
N ALA A 65 13.41 2.81 17.35
CA ALA A 65 12.59 2.55 16.16
C ALA A 65 13.32 2.99 14.88
N PRO A 66 12.91 2.49 13.71
CA PRO A 66 13.42 2.98 12.44
C PRO A 66 13.32 4.50 12.31
N GLU A 67 14.38 5.14 11.81
CA GLU A 67 14.54 6.61 11.75
C GLU A 67 13.30 7.31 11.13
N HIS A 68 12.75 6.75 10.07
CA HIS A 68 11.59 7.34 9.41
C HIS A 68 10.31 7.29 10.25
N ILE A 69 10.18 6.30 11.15
CA ILE A 69 9.06 6.24 12.09
C ILE A 69 9.23 7.33 13.15
N VAL A 70 10.43 7.49 13.69
CA VAL A 70 10.72 8.56 14.66
C VAL A 70 10.48 9.93 14.02
N SER A 71 10.97 10.14 12.80
CA SER A 71 10.77 11.37 12.03
C SER A 71 9.29 11.63 11.76
N PHE A 72 8.51 10.60 11.44
CA PHE A 72 7.06 10.69 11.27
C PHE A 72 6.36 11.16 12.56
N LEU A 73 6.70 10.56 13.72
CA LEU A 73 6.12 10.95 15.01
C LEU A 73 6.44 12.42 15.35
N LYS A 74 7.70 12.83 15.14
CA LYS A 74 8.14 14.21 15.35
C LYS A 74 7.42 15.17 14.44
N LEU A 75 7.34 14.88 13.16
CA LEU A 75 6.66 15.73 12.17
C LEU A 75 5.18 15.93 12.52
N VAL A 76 4.49 14.90 12.96
CA VAL A 76 3.09 14.99 13.40
C VAL A 76 2.97 15.83 14.66
N CYS A 77 3.93 15.70 15.61
CA CYS A 77 3.98 16.51 16.82
C CYS A 77 4.27 17.99 16.53
N GLU A 78 5.23 18.29 15.66
CA GLU A 78 5.60 19.66 15.22
C GLU A 78 4.42 20.39 14.59
N ASN A 79 3.64 19.66 13.78
CA ASN A 79 2.43 20.21 13.14
C ASN A 79 1.22 20.32 14.09
N GLY A 80 1.40 20.08 15.40
CA GLY A 80 0.34 20.16 16.40
C GLY A 80 -0.76 19.10 16.25
N ARG A 81 -0.45 17.97 15.59
CA ARG A 81 -1.42 16.92 15.26
C ARG A 81 -1.23 15.64 16.08
N ALA A 82 -0.52 15.71 17.20
CA ALA A 82 -0.22 14.54 18.04
C ALA A 82 -1.48 13.73 18.43
N LYS A 83 -2.62 14.36 18.60
CA LYS A 83 -3.91 13.71 18.88
C LYS A 83 -4.39 12.77 17.75
N GLU A 84 -3.88 12.96 16.56
CA GLU A 84 -4.26 12.17 15.40
C GLU A 84 -3.34 10.93 15.21
N LEU A 85 -2.26 10.80 15.99
CA LEU A 85 -1.31 9.68 15.88
C LEU A 85 -1.97 8.30 15.87
N PRO A 86 -2.93 7.99 16.77
CA PRO A 86 -3.59 6.68 16.73
C PRO A 86 -4.32 6.41 15.41
N LEU A 87 -5.00 7.44 14.87
CA LEU A 87 -5.72 7.35 13.60
C LEU A 87 -4.76 7.20 12.42
N LEU A 88 -3.65 7.94 12.42
CA LEU A 88 -2.62 7.83 11.37
C LEU A 88 -1.98 6.45 11.33
N ILE A 89 -1.77 5.83 12.51
CA ILE A 89 -1.29 4.45 12.60
C ILE A 89 -2.34 3.47 12.03
N GLU A 90 -3.63 3.68 12.32
CA GLU A 90 -4.71 2.87 11.75
C GLU A 90 -4.79 3.01 10.22
N ASP A 91 -4.61 4.21 9.69
CA ASP A 91 -4.56 4.46 8.24
C ASP A 91 -3.38 3.72 7.60
N PHE A 92 -2.20 3.68 8.22
CA PHE A 92 -1.07 2.87 7.75
C PHE A 92 -1.44 1.38 7.64
N PHE A 93 -2.10 0.81 8.64
CA PHE A 93 -2.55 -0.58 8.60
C PHE A 93 -3.64 -0.80 7.54
N ALA A 94 -4.51 0.17 7.30
CA ALA A 94 -5.47 0.11 6.22
C ALA A 94 -4.78 0.05 4.84
N PHE A 95 -3.75 0.87 4.59
CA PHE A 95 -2.94 0.80 3.37
C PHE A 95 -2.22 -0.55 3.25
N LYS A 96 -1.61 -1.05 4.33
CA LYS A 96 -0.99 -2.38 4.35
C LYS A 96 -1.98 -3.47 3.96
N LYS A 97 -3.18 -3.45 4.53
CA LYS A 97 -4.24 -4.43 4.24
C LYS A 97 -4.66 -4.39 2.78
N ILE A 98 -4.86 -3.20 2.21
CA ILE A 98 -5.19 -3.02 0.80
C ILE A 98 -4.06 -3.56 -0.07
N HIS A 99 -2.81 -3.24 0.24
CA HIS A 99 -1.63 -3.70 -0.48
C HIS A 99 -1.49 -5.23 -0.44
N GLN A 100 -1.64 -5.85 0.72
CA GLN A 100 -1.58 -7.30 0.89
C GLN A 100 -2.70 -8.04 0.17
N ASN A 101 -3.86 -7.40 -0.03
CA ASN A 101 -4.99 -7.93 -0.78
C ASN A 101 -4.92 -7.59 -2.29
N SER A 102 -3.90 -6.89 -2.76
CA SER A 102 -3.68 -6.58 -4.16
C SER A 102 -2.53 -7.43 -4.74
N ILE A 103 -2.66 -7.77 -6.03
CA ILE A 103 -1.62 -8.43 -6.79
C ILE A 103 -1.39 -7.64 -8.08
N THR A 104 -0.12 -7.47 -8.44
CA THR A 104 0.22 -6.88 -9.74
C THR A 104 0.28 -7.98 -10.80
N ALA A 105 -0.48 -7.82 -11.89
CA ALA A 105 -0.44 -8.65 -13.07
C ALA A 105 0.22 -7.89 -14.21
N MET A 106 1.31 -8.43 -14.77
CA MET A 106 1.91 -7.91 -16.00
C MET A 106 1.27 -8.62 -17.19
N VAL A 107 0.61 -7.86 -18.04
CA VAL A 107 -0.11 -8.37 -19.21
C VAL A 107 0.59 -7.87 -20.47
N THR A 108 1.23 -8.78 -21.19
CA THR A 108 1.84 -8.49 -22.50
C THR A 108 0.94 -9.05 -23.60
N SER A 109 0.55 -8.22 -24.55
CA SER A 109 -0.34 -8.59 -25.65
C SER A 109 0.26 -8.21 -27.01
N ALA A 110 -0.11 -8.92 -28.07
CA ALA A 110 0.34 -8.63 -29.44
C ALA A 110 -0.21 -7.31 -29.99
N ILE A 111 -1.37 -6.86 -29.47
CA ILE A 111 -2.07 -5.62 -29.85
C ILE A 111 -2.58 -4.91 -28.60
N ASP A 112 -2.84 -3.62 -28.69
CA ASP A 112 -3.45 -2.90 -27.57
C ASP A 112 -4.86 -3.42 -27.27
N LEU A 113 -5.14 -3.57 -25.99
CA LEU A 113 -6.44 -4.02 -25.52
C LEU A 113 -7.37 -2.83 -25.31
N SER A 114 -8.63 -2.96 -25.74
CA SER A 114 -9.64 -1.95 -25.45
C SER A 114 -9.93 -1.87 -23.95
N THR A 115 -10.47 -0.75 -23.49
CA THR A 115 -10.82 -0.53 -22.08
C THR A 115 -11.73 -1.64 -21.55
N SER A 116 -12.74 -2.04 -22.34
CA SER A 116 -13.66 -3.12 -21.97
C SER A 116 -12.98 -4.49 -21.84
N GLN A 117 -11.94 -4.74 -22.64
CA GLN A 117 -11.14 -5.97 -22.55
C GLN A 117 -10.27 -5.98 -21.31
N LYS A 118 -9.62 -4.86 -20.98
CA LYS A 118 -8.82 -4.66 -19.76
C LYS A 118 -9.67 -4.91 -18.51
N GLU A 119 -10.83 -4.26 -18.41
CA GLU A 119 -11.76 -4.44 -17.29
C GLU A 119 -12.26 -5.89 -17.11
N ARG A 120 -12.63 -6.56 -18.22
CA ARG A 120 -13.06 -7.97 -18.19
C ARG A 120 -11.94 -8.89 -17.73
N LEU A 121 -10.70 -8.65 -18.16
CA LEU A 121 -9.54 -9.41 -17.75
C LEU A 121 -9.29 -9.25 -16.24
N GLU A 122 -9.25 -8.01 -15.74
CA GLU A 122 -9.06 -7.71 -14.33
C GLU A 122 -10.14 -8.34 -13.44
N LYS A 123 -11.41 -8.23 -13.82
CA LYS A 123 -12.53 -8.88 -13.11
C LYS A 123 -12.36 -10.40 -13.03
N LYS A 124 -11.93 -11.05 -14.11
CA LYS A 124 -11.70 -12.51 -14.11
C LYS A 124 -10.49 -12.92 -13.29
N LEU A 125 -9.40 -12.17 -13.36
CA LEU A 125 -8.22 -12.40 -12.55
C LEU A 125 -8.55 -12.21 -11.07
N THR A 126 -9.29 -11.15 -10.72
CA THR A 126 -9.79 -10.88 -9.36
C THR A 126 -10.64 -12.04 -8.83
N ALA A 127 -11.55 -12.57 -9.65
CA ALA A 127 -12.38 -13.72 -9.27
C ALA A 127 -11.55 -15.00 -9.07
N LEU A 128 -10.52 -15.21 -9.90
CA LEU A 128 -9.65 -16.39 -9.84
C LEU A 128 -8.74 -16.36 -8.61
N TYR A 129 -8.11 -15.23 -8.33
CA TYR A 129 -7.14 -15.08 -7.24
C TYR A 129 -7.77 -14.63 -5.92
N LYS A 130 -9.05 -14.21 -5.92
CA LYS A 130 -9.76 -13.64 -4.76
C LYS A 130 -9.03 -12.44 -4.14
N LYS A 131 -8.29 -11.71 -4.96
CA LYS A 131 -7.52 -10.52 -4.59
C LYS A 131 -7.76 -9.42 -5.63
N THR A 132 -7.62 -8.17 -5.22
CA THR A 132 -7.67 -7.04 -6.17
C THR A 132 -6.48 -7.13 -7.12
N ILE A 133 -6.75 -7.13 -8.44
CA ILE A 133 -5.69 -7.16 -9.45
C ILE A 133 -5.45 -5.75 -9.96
N THR A 134 -4.18 -5.33 -9.91
CA THR A 134 -3.70 -4.14 -10.61
C THR A 134 -2.91 -4.60 -11.83
N ALA A 135 -3.46 -4.42 -13.03
CA ALA A 135 -2.81 -4.89 -14.25
C ALA A 135 -1.98 -3.78 -14.90
N VAL A 136 -0.74 -4.13 -15.26
CA VAL A 136 0.15 -3.31 -16.09
C VAL A 136 0.15 -3.92 -17.49
N TYR A 137 -0.22 -3.13 -18.49
CA TYR A 137 -0.36 -3.58 -19.87
C TYR A 137 0.84 -3.13 -20.71
N THR A 138 1.41 -4.07 -21.48
CA THR A 138 2.49 -3.82 -22.42
C THR A 138 2.13 -4.45 -23.77
N VAL A 139 2.44 -3.75 -24.86
CA VAL A 139 2.27 -4.29 -26.20
C VAL A 139 3.61 -4.78 -26.71
N ASP A 140 3.65 -6.04 -27.16
CA ASP A 140 4.81 -6.65 -27.79
C ASP A 140 4.40 -7.30 -29.11
N SER A 141 4.75 -6.66 -30.22
CA SER A 141 4.47 -7.13 -31.57
C SER A 141 5.23 -8.41 -31.96
N ALA A 142 6.23 -8.83 -31.20
CA ALA A 142 6.92 -10.10 -31.39
C ALA A 142 6.05 -11.31 -31.00
N LEU A 143 5.00 -11.09 -30.21
CA LEU A 143 4.00 -12.10 -29.93
C LEU A 143 3.17 -12.36 -31.20
N ILE A 144 3.22 -13.59 -31.70
CA ILE A 144 2.47 -14.03 -32.92
C ILE A 144 0.94 -13.97 -32.70
N GLY A 145 0.49 -13.77 -31.47
CA GLY A 145 -0.90 -13.60 -31.05
C GLY A 145 -1.15 -14.05 -29.62
N GLY A 146 -2.31 -13.64 -29.07
CA GLY A 146 -2.66 -13.94 -27.69
C GLY A 146 -2.11 -12.94 -26.68
N MET A 147 -2.03 -13.35 -25.44
CA MET A 147 -1.49 -12.56 -24.34
C MET A 147 -0.67 -13.43 -23.41
N LYS A 148 0.38 -12.87 -22.83
CA LYS A 148 1.18 -13.44 -21.75
C LYS A 148 0.80 -12.69 -20.49
N ILE A 149 0.49 -13.41 -19.41
CA ILE A 149 0.14 -12.83 -18.12
C ILE A 149 1.12 -13.39 -17.09
N GLU A 150 1.79 -12.50 -16.40
CA GLU A 150 2.67 -12.80 -15.27
C GLU A 150 2.09 -12.23 -14.00
N ILE A 151 2.00 -13.03 -12.95
CA ILE A 151 1.51 -12.64 -11.63
C ILE A 151 2.54 -13.10 -10.59
N ASP A 152 3.01 -12.17 -9.76
CA ASP A 152 4.07 -12.41 -8.77
C ASP A 152 5.29 -13.13 -9.38
N GLY A 153 5.71 -12.71 -10.59
CA GLY A 153 6.85 -13.27 -11.30
C GLY A 153 6.62 -14.68 -11.90
N LYS A 154 5.39 -15.20 -11.84
CA LYS A 154 5.02 -16.49 -12.44
C LYS A 154 4.13 -16.28 -13.65
N THR A 155 4.52 -16.87 -14.78
CA THR A 155 3.69 -16.87 -15.99
C THR A 155 2.49 -17.78 -15.76
N LEU A 156 1.29 -17.34 -16.12
CA LEU A 156 0.09 -18.16 -16.04
C LEU A 156 0.17 -19.34 -17.01
N ASP A 157 -0.20 -20.51 -16.50
CA ASP A 157 -0.25 -21.74 -17.27
C ASP A 157 -1.25 -21.64 -18.43
N SER A 158 -0.96 -22.32 -19.55
CA SER A 158 -1.78 -22.36 -20.76
C SER A 158 -3.22 -22.84 -20.51
N SER A 159 -3.46 -23.63 -19.46
CA SER A 159 -4.80 -24.07 -19.04
C SER A 159 -5.64 -22.92 -18.48
N ILE A 160 -5.01 -22.02 -17.73
CA ILE A 160 -5.64 -20.81 -17.18
C ILE A 160 -5.83 -19.78 -18.30
N LEU A 161 -4.86 -19.63 -19.18
CA LEU A 161 -4.96 -18.78 -20.38
C LEU A 161 -6.08 -19.25 -21.32
N LYS A 162 -6.31 -20.57 -21.48
CA LYS A 162 -7.47 -21.10 -22.23
C LYS A 162 -8.80 -20.74 -21.57
N LYS A 163 -8.92 -20.80 -20.25
CA LYS A 163 -10.12 -20.33 -19.52
C LYS A 163 -10.31 -18.81 -19.64
N LEU A 164 -9.24 -18.04 -19.79
CA LEU A 164 -9.27 -16.60 -20.05
C LEU A 164 -9.50 -16.29 -21.53
N SER A 165 -9.03 -17.12 -22.47
CA SER A 165 -9.20 -16.92 -23.93
C SER A 165 -10.64 -17.16 -24.43
N LEU A 166 -11.52 -17.79 -23.65
CA LEU A 166 -12.95 -17.76 -23.87
C LEU A 166 -13.53 -16.32 -23.88
N ILE A 167 -12.72 -15.33 -23.48
CA ILE A 167 -13.01 -13.91 -23.69
C ILE A 167 -12.87 -13.53 -25.17
N LYS A 168 -11.98 -14.20 -25.92
CA LYS A 168 -11.70 -13.89 -27.33
C LYS A 168 -12.84 -14.38 -28.26
N GLY A 169 -13.49 -15.50 -27.91
CA GLY A 169 -14.60 -16.05 -28.69
C GLY A 169 -15.89 -15.24 -28.60
N ALA A 170 -16.07 -14.42 -27.57
CA ALA A 170 -17.23 -13.54 -27.40
C ALA A 170 -16.99 -12.12 -27.99
N MET A 171 -15.89 -11.91 -28.69
CA MET A 171 -15.52 -10.60 -29.27
C MET A 171 -15.55 -10.53 -30.78
N ASN A 172 -15.87 -11.65 -31.46
CA ASN A 172 -16.08 -11.73 -32.91
C ASN A 172 -17.54 -12.05 -33.27
N GLY A 173 -18.48 -11.63 -32.40
CA GLY A 173 -19.91 -11.67 -32.69
C GLY A 173 -20.51 -10.27 -32.64
#